data_04e84fac14324dc75befa95c59dc4a8e
#
_entry.id   04e84fac14324dc75befa95c59dc4a8e
#
_cell.length_a   1.000
_cell.length_b   1.000
_cell.length_c   1.000
_cell.angle_alpha   90.00
_cell.angle_beta   90.00
_cell.angle_gamma   90.00
#
_symmetry.space_group_name_H-M   'P 1'
#
loop_
_entity.id
_entity.type
_entity.pdbx_description
1 polymer ?
#
loop_
_entity_poly.entity_id
_entity_poly.type
_entity_poly.pdbx_seq_one_letter_code
_entity_poly.pdbx_strand_id
1 'polypeptide(L)'
;MFALAELPPRNVRRSLDKYLAGESELVPLDMSGGAALRQLTQHTDIIEQVRQGGPIIWPIFLIALAALVIVVIKIIYLNRMHGNTDRIMGEVNELAAKGDWAACDQIVAGHQGKKWPVVRVIRAGLEARNDSRETLESVLQEAILHELPQVQKGIAMLAVLGAVAPLLGLLGTVTGMIDTFRVITLFGTSDPKLMSGGISEALVTTELGLAVAIPIMLVHTYLSRKSDHLIGDMEAKAVQLTNIIEKQQIAGTQ
;
A
#
# COMPACT_ATOMS: atom_id res chain seq x y z
N MET A 1 37.50 9.00 27.96
CA MET A 1 36.44 10.01 28.16
C MET A 1 35.26 9.55 27.33
N PHE A 2 34.18 9.08 27.94
CA PHE A 2 33.00 8.63 27.20
C PHE A 2 32.05 9.83 27.03
N ALA A 3 31.72 10.17 25.79
CA ALA A 3 30.72 11.17 25.51
C ALA A 3 29.33 10.55 25.73
N LEU A 4 28.49 11.21 26.54
CA LEU A 4 27.10 10.82 26.72
C LEU A 4 26.32 11.25 25.47
N ALA A 5 25.52 10.35 24.89
CA ALA A 5 24.66 10.65 23.74
C ALA A 5 23.53 11.63 24.09
N GLU A 6 23.07 11.62 25.34
CA GLU A 6 22.12 12.58 25.89
C GLU A 6 22.59 13.16 27.23
N LEU A 7 22.18 14.40 27.45
CA LEU A 7 22.42 15.06 28.74
C LEU A 7 21.50 14.45 29.81
N PRO A 8 22.02 14.20 31.04
CA PRO A 8 21.18 13.68 32.10
C PRO A 8 20.01 14.59 32.42
N PRO A 9 18.89 14.05 32.96
CA PRO A 9 17.68 14.81 33.28
C PRO A 9 17.98 16.07 34.09
N ARG A 10 17.19 17.12 33.88
CA ARG A 10 17.43 18.45 34.47
C ARG A 10 17.61 18.45 36.00
N ASN A 11 16.93 17.55 36.72
CA ASN A 11 17.06 17.36 38.18
C ASN A 11 18.44 16.85 38.56
N VAL A 12 18.98 15.86 37.87
CA VAL A 12 20.32 15.29 38.12
C VAL A 12 21.40 16.34 37.80
N ARG A 13 21.27 17.02 36.67
CA ARG A 13 22.17 18.10 36.26
C ARG A 13 22.21 19.24 37.29
N ARG A 14 21.05 19.66 37.78
CA ARG A 14 20.93 20.72 38.79
C ARG A 14 21.56 20.30 40.14
N SER A 15 21.43 19.01 40.52
CA SER A 15 22.08 18.49 41.75
C SER A 15 23.59 18.41 41.56
N LEU A 16 24.08 18.08 40.37
CA LEU A 16 25.51 18.05 40.06
C LEU A 16 26.10 19.48 40.05
N ASP A 17 25.42 20.43 39.47
CA ASP A 17 25.81 21.86 39.43
C ASP A 17 25.91 22.45 40.87
N LYS A 18 24.95 22.12 41.75
CA LYS A 18 24.96 22.53 43.15
C LYS A 18 26.14 21.89 43.94
N TYR A 19 26.44 20.63 43.66
CA TYR A 19 27.59 19.98 44.27
C TYR A 19 28.91 20.60 43.82
N LEU A 20 29.05 20.86 42.51
CA LEU A 20 30.23 21.51 41.93
C LEU A 20 30.41 22.97 42.44
N ALA A 21 29.31 23.64 42.77
CA ALA A 21 29.30 24.98 43.36
C ALA A 21 29.56 24.99 44.87
N GLY A 22 29.68 23.79 45.53
CA GLY A 22 29.86 23.69 46.95
C GLY A 22 28.61 23.95 47.79
N GLU A 23 27.44 24.05 47.16
CA GLU A 23 26.17 24.32 47.82
C GLU A 23 25.46 23.10 48.39
N SER A 24 25.92 21.87 48.05
CA SER A 24 25.31 20.62 48.46
C SER A 24 26.37 19.52 48.67
N GLU A 25 26.25 18.78 49.76
CA GLU A 25 27.08 17.59 50.03
C GLU A 25 26.57 16.31 49.37
N LEU A 26 25.37 16.39 48.75
CA LEU A 26 24.72 15.25 48.12
C LEU A 26 25.13 15.13 46.64
N VAL A 27 25.84 14.06 46.33
CA VAL A 27 26.22 13.70 44.94
C VAL A 27 25.26 12.64 44.42
N PRO A 28 24.68 12.81 43.23
CA PRO A 28 23.95 11.73 42.59
C PRO A 28 24.97 10.64 42.16
N LEU A 29 25.11 9.62 42.96
CA LEU A 29 25.96 8.46 42.66
C LEU A 29 25.14 7.42 41.91
N ASP A 30 25.70 6.98 40.79
CA ASP A 30 25.16 5.82 40.08
C ASP A 30 25.58 4.52 40.78
N MET A 31 24.67 3.98 41.62
CA MET A 31 24.88 2.71 42.34
C MET A 31 24.76 1.48 41.41
N SER A 32 24.41 1.66 40.11
CA SER A 32 24.26 0.57 39.15
C SER A 32 25.57 0.18 38.44
N GLY A 33 26.71 0.73 38.86
CA GLY A 33 28.03 0.46 38.25
C GLY A 33 28.11 0.90 36.78
N GLY A 34 27.41 1.95 36.42
CA GLY A 34 27.38 2.49 35.06
C GLY A 34 26.29 1.88 34.16
N ALA A 35 25.46 0.99 34.68
CA ALA A 35 24.36 0.38 33.86
C ALA A 35 23.35 1.43 33.43
N ALA A 36 22.97 2.38 34.29
CA ALA A 36 22.07 3.49 33.92
C ALA A 36 22.69 4.42 32.88
N LEU A 37 24.00 4.68 32.96
CA LEU A 37 24.72 5.47 31.97
C LEU A 37 24.85 4.74 30.63
N ARG A 38 25.02 3.40 30.63
CA ARG A 38 25.04 2.60 29.41
C ARG A 38 23.66 2.58 28.73
N GLN A 39 22.59 2.58 29.52
CA GLN A 39 21.21 2.64 28.98
C GLN A 39 20.92 3.99 28.31
N LEU A 40 21.51 5.11 28.83
CA LEU A 40 21.40 6.44 28.20
C LEU A 40 22.27 6.60 26.93
N THR A 41 23.30 5.74 26.76
CA THR A 41 24.16 5.74 25.57
C THR A 41 23.64 4.80 24.47
N GLN A 42 22.69 3.91 24.78
CA GLN A 42 22.05 3.02 23.80
C GLN A 42 20.78 3.64 23.22
N HIS A 43 20.87 4.80 22.60
CA HIS A 43 19.89 5.16 21.56
C HIS A 43 20.20 4.27 20.36
N THR A 44 19.41 3.23 20.18
CA THR A 44 19.39 2.48 18.93
C THR A 44 18.78 3.38 17.86
N ASP A 45 19.62 4.06 17.11
CA ASP A 45 19.19 4.78 15.90
C ASP A 45 18.51 3.77 14.97
N ILE A 46 17.35 4.16 14.43
CA ILE A 46 16.58 3.33 13.46
C ILE A 46 17.50 2.83 12.34
N ILE A 47 18.48 3.64 11.92
CA ILE A 47 19.47 3.28 10.90
C ILE A 47 20.37 2.13 11.38
N GLU A 48 20.79 2.14 12.64
CA GLU A 48 21.62 1.08 13.22
C GLU A 48 20.81 -0.20 13.40
N GLN A 49 19.55 -0.08 13.80
CA GLN A 49 18.60 -1.19 13.88
C GLN A 49 18.40 -1.84 12.52
N VAL A 50 18.16 -1.06 11.46
CA VAL A 50 18.06 -1.55 10.08
C VAL A 50 19.37 -2.23 9.64
N ARG A 51 20.52 -1.71 10.03
CA ARG A 51 21.83 -2.29 9.68
C ARG A 51 22.08 -3.65 10.35
N GLN A 52 21.48 -3.89 11.51
CA GLN A 52 21.59 -5.16 12.25
C GLN A 52 20.78 -6.30 11.64
N GLY A 53 19.81 -6.04 10.78
CA GLY A 53 18.93 -7.06 10.20
C GLY A 53 19.51 -7.83 9.00
N GLY A 54 20.82 -7.74 8.75
CA GLY A 54 21.54 -8.59 7.81
C GLY A 54 21.13 -8.43 6.33
N PRO A 55 21.50 -9.41 5.47
CA PRO A 55 21.29 -9.32 4.02
C PRO A 55 19.82 -9.40 3.58
N ILE A 56 18.93 -9.95 4.42
CA ILE A 56 17.50 -10.13 4.10
C ILE A 56 16.73 -8.80 4.10
N ILE A 57 17.28 -7.76 4.68
CA ILE A 57 16.70 -6.41 4.63
C ILE A 57 16.56 -5.90 3.20
N TRP A 58 17.52 -6.19 2.33
CA TRP A 58 17.50 -5.71 0.95
C TRP A 58 16.30 -6.19 0.14
N PRO A 59 15.96 -7.50 0.12
CA PRO A 59 14.71 -7.97 -0.47
C PRO A 59 13.45 -7.32 0.12
N ILE A 60 13.38 -7.14 1.45
CA ILE A 60 12.24 -6.49 2.11
C ILE A 60 12.10 -5.04 1.64
N PHE A 61 13.22 -4.32 1.57
CA PHE A 61 13.23 -2.93 1.08
C PHE A 61 12.84 -2.81 -0.39
N LEU A 62 13.26 -3.76 -1.22
CA LEU A 62 12.87 -3.84 -2.63
C LEU A 62 11.36 -4.06 -2.78
N ILE A 63 10.78 -4.95 -1.96
CA ILE A 63 9.32 -5.15 -1.91
C ILE A 63 8.60 -3.88 -1.49
N ALA A 64 9.08 -3.19 -0.45
CA ALA A 64 8.48 -1.93 0.01
C ALA A 64 8.51 -0.87 -1.09
N LEU A 65 9.63 -0.71 -1.80
CA LEU A 65 9.76 0.23 -2.90
C LEU A 65 8.85 -0.13 -4.08
N ALA A 66 8.83 -1.40 -4.48
CA ALA A 66 7.96 -1.88 -5.55
C ALA A 66 6.48 -1.67 -5.22
N ALA A 67 6.06 -1.99 -4.00
CA ALA A 67 4.71 -1.77 -3.52
C ALA A 67 4.35 -0.27 -3.52
N LEU A 68 5.25 0.60 -3.04
CA LEU A 68 5.05 2.04 -3.04
C LEU A 68 4.81 2.60 -4.46
N VAL A 69 5.62 2.17 -5.43
CA VAL A 69 5.46 2.57 -6.83
C VAL A 69 4.11 2.13 -7.39
N ILE A 70 3.72 0.88 -7.15
CA ILE A 70 2.42 0.35 -7.61
C ILE A 70 1.27 1.13 -6.96
N VAL A 71 1.34 1.39 -5.65
CA VAL A 71 0.33 2.13 -4.89
C VAL A 71 0.14 3.53 -5.47
N VAL A 72 1.22 4.28 -5.66
CA VAL A 72 1.16 5.65 -6.21
C VAL A 72 0.52 5.66 -7.59
N ILE A 73 0.98 4.79 -8.50
CA ILE A 73 0.43 4.67 -9.85
C ILE A 73 -1.06 4.34 -9.79
N LYS A 74 -1.47 3.39 -8.95
CA LYS A 74 -2.87 2.95 -8.85
C LYS A 74 -3.78 3.98 -8.21
N ILE A 75 -3.35 4.67 -7.18
CA ILE A 75 -4.14 5.75 -6.57
C ILE A 75 -4.43 6.84 -7.60
N ILE A 76 -3.40 7.28 -8.34
CA ILE A 76 -3.56 8.29 -9.38
C ILE A 76 -4.50 7.80 -10.49
N TYR A 77 -4.33 6.55 -10.94
CA TYR A 77 -5.15 5.94 -11.98
C TYR A 77 -6.63 5.87 -11.56
N LEU A 78 -6.93 5.26 -10.40
CA LEU A 78 -8.30 5.08 -9.91
C LEU A 78 -9.00 6.41 -9.57
N ASN A 79 -8.26 7.39 -9.00
CA ASN A 79 -8.83 8.70 -8.71
C ASN A 79 -9.23 9.45 -9.99
N ARG A 80 -8.43 9.33 -11.05
CA ARG A 80 -8.75 9.95 -12.34
C ARG A 80 -9.91 9.27 -13.07
N MET A 81 -10.07 7.96 -12.85
CA MET A 81 -11.13 7.18 -13.49
C MET A 81 -12.50 7.43 -12.86
N HIS A 82 -12.60 7.43 -11.55
CA HIS A 82 -13.87 7.51 -10.83
C HIS A 82 -14.68 8.78 -11.19
N GLY A 83 -14.08 9.96 -11.07
CA GLY A 83 -14.79 11.22 -11.37
C GLY A 83 -15.18 11.39 -12.84
N ASN A 84 -14.44 10.76 -13.76
CA ASN A 84 -14.74 10.83 -15.20
C ASN A 84 -15.82 9.83 -15.62
N THR A 85 -15.90 8.68 -14.94
CA THR A 85 -16.92 7.65 -15.23
C THR A 85 -18.32 8.18 -14.95
N ASP A 86 -18.56 8.71 -13.76
CA ASP A 86 -19.87 9.25 -13.38
C ASP A 86 -20.34 10.37 -14.29
N ARG A 87 -19.43 11.27 -14.64
CA ARG A 87 -19.75 12.40 -15.51
C ARG A 87 -20.12 11.96 -16.91
N ILE A 88 -19.27 11.16 -17.57
CA ILE A 88 -19.46 10.76 -18.96
C ILE A 88 -20.70 9.86 -19.10
N MET A 89 -20.86 8.86 -18.22
CA MET A 89 -22.04 7.99 -18.24
C MET A 89 -23.33 8.77 -17.94
N GLY A 90 -23.29 9.75 -17.01
CA GLY A 90 -24.41 10.61 -16.72
C GLY A 90 -24.82 11.45 -17.93
N GLU A 91 -23.87 12.15 -18.56
CA GLU A 91 -24.10 12.96 -19.77
C GLU A 91 -24.67 12.13 -20.94
N VAL A 92 -24.12 10.94 -21.18
CA VAL A 92 -24.60 10.03 -22.22
C VAL A 92 -26.00 9.53 -21.92
N ASN A 93 -26.31 9.13 -20.71
CA ASN A 93 -27.65 8.67 -20.33
C ASN A 93 -28.72 9.77 -20.45
N GLU A 94 -28.37 11.02 -20.11
CA GLU A 94 -29.27 12.16 -20.29
C GLU A 94 -29.58 12.45 -21.77
N LEU A 95 -28.55 12.39 -22.63
CA LEU A 95 -28.73 12.61 -24.08
C LEU A 95 -29.45 11.45 -24.75
N ALA A 96 -29.13 10.22 -24.37
CA ALA A 96 -29.81 9.02 -24.82
C ALA A 96 -31.31 9.06 -24.44
N ALA A 97 -31.65 9.53 -23.24
CA ALA A 97 -33.04 9.71 -22.81
C ALA A 97 -33.82 10.75 -23.67
N LYS A 98 -33.09 11.72 -24.23
CA LYS A 98 -33.68 12.72 -25.18
C LYS A 98 -33.70 12.22 -26.63
N GLY A 99 -33.14 11.06 -26.93
CA GLY A 99 -33.01 10.50 -28.27
C GLY A 99 -31.93 11.16 -29.14
N ASP A 100 -31.02 11.96 -28.53
CA ASP A 100 -29.94 12.65 -29.24
C ASP A 100 -28.70 11.75 -29.35
N TRP A 101 -28.79 10.75 -30.21
CA TRP A 101 -27.71 9.78 -30.45
C TRP A 101 -26.49 10.42 -31.11
N ALA A 102 -26.68 11.48 -31.91
CA ALA A 102 -25.57 12.19 -32.53
C ALA A 102 -24.67 12.88 -31.49
N ALA A 103 -25.28 13.47 -30.47
CA ALA A 103 -24.53 14.05 -29.36
C ALA A 103 -23.80 12.97 -28.50
N CYS A 104 -24.44 11.81 -28.31
CA CYS A 104 -23.80 10.68 -27.65
C CYS A 104 -22.52 10.21 -28.38
N ASP A 105 -22.61 10.04 -29.70
CA ASP A 105 -21.50 9.66 -30.57
C ASP A 105 -20.38 10.73 -30.54
N GLN A 106 -20.72 12.02 -30.50
CA GLN A 106 -19.74 13.11 -30.37
C GLN A 106 -18.97 13.09 -29.03
N ILE A 107 -19.63 12.80 -27.90
CA ILE A 107 -18.99 12.66 -26.60
C ILE A 107 -17.96 11.52 -26.65
N VAL A 108 -18.35 10.37 -27.19
CA VAL A 108 -17.46 9.21 -27.31
C VAL A 108 -16.29 9.53 -28.25
N ALA A 109 -16.55 10.19 -29.41
CA ALA A 109 -15.50 10.59 -30.34
C ALA A 109 -14.52 11.59 -29.73
N GLY A 110 -14.98 12.55 -28.94
CA GLY A 110 -14.14 13.53 -28.25
C GLY A 110 -13.23 12.93 -27.19
N HIS A 111 -13.52 11.71 -26.74
CA HIS A 111 -12.74 11.00 -25.71
C HIS A 111 -11.96 9.79 -26.25
N GLN A 112 -11.98 9.52 -27.57
CA GLN A 112 -11.32 8.35 -28.19
C GLN A 112 -9.81 8.25 -27.92
N GLY A 113 -9.13 9.39 -27.75
CA GLY A 113 -7.70 9.43 -27.42
C GLY A 113 -7.35 9.09 -25.97
N LYS A 114 -8.34 9.07 -25.09
CA LYS A 114 -8.17 8.76 -23.67
C LYS A 114 -8.51 7.29 -23.46
N LYS A 115 -7.58 6.51 -22.95
CA LYS A 115 -7.74 5.07 -22.64
C LYS A 115 -8.65 4.86 -21.41
N TRP A 116 -9.85 5.44 -21.42
CA TRP A 116 -10.78 5.29 -20.32
C TRP A 116 -11.71 4.10 -20.56
N PRO A 117 -11.78 3.14 -19.62
CA PRO A 117 -12.63 1.95 -19.71
C PRO A 117 -14.10 2.29 -20.02
N VAL A 118 -14.66 3.27 -19.31
CA VAL A 118 -16.04 3.70 -19.46
C VAL A 118 -16.37 4.12 -20.89
N VAL A 119 -15.47 4.82 -21.57
CA VAL A 119 -15.69 5.28 -22.95
C VAL A 119 -15.82 4.10 -23.92
N ARG A 120 -15.04 3.03 -23.67
CA ARG A 120 -15.13 1.81 -24.50
C ARG A 120 -16.42 1.06 -24.27
N VAL A 121 -16.88 0.97 -23.01
CA VAL A 121 -18.18 0.34 -22.69
C VAL A 121 -19.33 1.12 -23.31
N ILE A 122 -19.36 2.46 -23.19
CA ILE A 122 -20.38 3.29 -23.81
C ILE A 122 -20.39 3.11 -25.34
N ARG A 123 -19.21 3.13 -25.96
CA ARG A 123 -19.09 2.93 -27.40
C ARG A 123 -19.69 1.60 -27.83
N ALA A 124 -19.33 0.50 -27.15
CA ALA A 124 -19.89 -0.81 -27.45
C ALA A 124 -21.44 -0.80 -27.38
N GLY A 125 -21.98 -0.17 -26.32
CA GLY A 125 -23.44 -0.03 -26.18
C GLY A 125 -24.08 0.83 -27.25
N LEU A 126 -23.46 1.93 -27.69
CA LEU A 126 -23.99 2.78 -28.78
C LEU A 126 -23.88 2.10 -30.13
N GLU A 127 -22.85 1.30 -30.38
CA GLU A 127 -22.70 0.51 -31.61
C GLU A 127 -23.81 -0.56 -31.71
N ALA A 128 -24.14 -1.20 -30.57
CA ALA A 128 -25.19 -2.24 -30.50
C ALA A 128 -26.61 -1.68 -30.25
N ARG A 129 -26.82 -0.37 -30.32
CA ARG A 129 -28.12 0.28 -29.96
C ARG A 129 -29.32 -0.15 -30.80
N ASN A 130 -29.09 -0.71 -31.97
CA ASN A 130 -30.16 -1.19 -32.86
C ASN A 130 -30.42 -2.70 -32.71
N ASP A 131 -29.63 -3.39 -31.91
CA ASP A 131 -29.76 -4.83 -31.69
C ASP A 131 -30.85 -5.16 -30.68
N SER A 132 -31.14 -6.46 -30.51
CA SER A 132 -32.04 -6.90 -29.45
C SER A 132 -31.48 -6.60 -28.05
N ARG A 133 -32.38 -6.44 -27.08
CA ARG A 133 -32.00 -6.21 -25.68
C ARG A 133 -30.99 -7.22 -25.18
N GLU A 134 -31.19 -8.51 -25.46
CA GLU A 134 -30.30 -9.58 -25.03
C GLU A 134 -28.90 -9.42 -25.63
N THR A 135 -28.83 -9.05 -26.92
CA THR A 135 -27.55 -8.79 -27.59
C THR A 135 -26.84 -7.57 -26.98
N LEU A 136 -27.58 -6.47 -26.76
CA LEU A 136 -27.05 -5.26 -26.17
C LEU A 136 -26.50 -5.50 -24.75
N GLU A 137 -27.22 -6.22 -23.88
CA GLU A 137 -26.77 -6.60 -22.55
C GLU A 137 -25.51 -7.45 -22.62
N SER A 138 -25.45 -8.43 -23.53
CA SER A 138 -24.27 -9.28 -23.75
C SER A 138 -23.05 -8.48 -24.21
N VAL A 139 -23.20 -7.58 -25.14
CA VAL A 139 -22.15 -6.70 -25.69
C VAL A 139 -21.60 -5.78 -24.58
N LEU A 140 -22.47 -5.17 -23.79
CA LEU A 140 -22.07 -4.32 -22.68
C LEU A 140 -21.33 -5.10 -21.62
N GLN A 141 -21.81 -6.30 -21.27
CA GLN A 141 -21.14 -7.16 -20.28
C GLN A 141 -19.79 -7.65 -20.79
N GLU A 142 -19.67 -8.02 -22.05
CA GLU A 142 -18.39 -8.37 -22.68
C GLU A 142 -17.42 -7.18 -22.64
N ALA A 143 -17.87 -5.98 -22.97
CA ALA A 143 -17.06 -4.77 -22.93
C ALA A 143 -16.54 -4.47 -21.51
N ILE A 144 -17.39 -4.64 -20.48
CA ILE A 144 -16.99 -4.47 -19.07
C ILE A 144 -15.95 -5.52 -18.68
N LEU A 145 -16.20 -6.79 -18.99
CA LEU A 145 -15.27 -7.88 -18.70
C LEU A 145 -13.91 -7.69 -19.36
N HIS A 146 -13.87 -7.11 -20.55
CA HIS A 146 -12.63 -6.79 -21.25
C HIS A 146 -11.81 -5.70 -20.54
N GLU A 147 -12.46 -4.82 -19.79
CA GLU A 147 -11.80 -3.75 -19.04
C GLU A 147 -11.31 -4.19 -17.64
N LEU A 148 -11.88 -5.25 -17.06
CA LEU A 148 -11.54 -5.77 -15.74
C LEU A 148 -10.04 -5.94 -15.53
N PRO A 149 -9.28 -6.61 -16.43
CA PRO A 149 -7.85 -6.81 -16.24
C PRO A 149 -7.05 -5.51 -16.10
N GLN A 150 -7.46 -4.44 -16.79
CA GLN A 150 -6.79 -3.13 -16.70
C GLN A 150 -7.09 -2.43 -15.37
N VAL A 151 -8.34 -2.51 -14.91
CA VAL A 151 -8.77 -1.92 -13.64
C VAL A 151 -8.12 -2.66 -12.47
N GLN A 152 -8.01 -3.98 -12.52
CA GLN A 152 -7.42 -4.81 -11.46
C GLN A 152 -5.90 -4.96 -11.56
N LYS A 153 -5.27 -4.63 -12.68
CA LYS A 153 -3.83 -4.73 -12.89
C LYS A 153 -3.05 -4.03 -11.77
N GLY A 154 -2.10 -4.74 -11.17
CA GLY A 154 -1.25 -4.24 -10.08
C GLY A 154 -1.85 -4.42 -8.68
N ILE A 155 -3.19 -4.53 -8.52
CA ILE A 155 -3.81 -4.82 -7.22
C ILE A 155 -3.46 -6.24 -6.77
N ALA A 156 -3.57 -7.22 -7.67
CA ALA A 156 -3.15 -8.60 -7.41
C ALA A 156 -1.67 -8.69 -7.00
N MET A 157 -0.79 -7.89 -7.64
CA MET A 157 0.63 -7.85 -7.30
C MET A 157 0.86 -7.29 -5.89
N LEU A 158 0.09 -6.27 -5.46
CA LEU A 158 0.16 -5.76 -4.08
C LEU A 158 -0.23 -6.83 -3.06
N ALA A 159 -1.22 -7.68 -3.35
CA ALA A 159 -1.58 -8.80 -2.48
C ALA A 159 -0.40 -9.75 -2.29
N VAL A 160 0.28 -10.11 -3.39
CA VAL A 160 1.46 -10.98 -3.36
C VAL A 160 2.59 -10.34 -2.56
N LEU A 161 2.92 -9.07 -2.82
CA LEU A 161 3.98 -8.37 -2.11
C LEU A 161 3.68 -8.26 -0.60
N GLY A 162 2.42 -7.99 -0.23
CA GLY A 162 1.97 -7.97 1.16
C GLY A 162 2.07 -9.32 1.87
N ALA A 163 1.83 -10.42 1.15
CA ALA A 163 1.96 -11.77 1.70
C ALA A 163 3.43 -12.23 1.79
N VAL A 164 4.28 -11.83 0.83
CA VAL A 164 5.69 -12.25 0.78
C VAL A 164 6.55 -11.50 1.81
N ALA A 165 6.24 -10.24 2.11
CA ALA A 165 7.05 -9.45 3.04
C ALA A 165 7.19 -10.09 4.45
N PRO A 166 6.13 -10.60 5.11
CA PRO A 166 6.25 -11.30 6.39
C PRO A 166 7.02 -12.62 6.26
N LEU A 167 6.90 -13.33 5.12
CA LEU A 167 7.63 -14.57 4.88
C LEU A 167 9.14 -14.33 4.76
N LEU A 168 9.55 -13.21 4.17
CA LEU A 168 10.95 -12.80 4.19
C LEU A 168 11.42 -12.45 5.60
N GLY A 169 10.59 -11.80 6.41
CA GLY A 169 10.86 -11.59 7.83
C GLY A 169 11.06 -12.91 8.58
N LEU A 170 10.18 -13.88 8.35
CA LEU A 170 10.31 -15.23 8.91
C LEU A 170 11.58 -15.93 8.43
N LEU A 171 11.93 -15.81 7.16
CA LEU A 171 13.21 -16.33 6.64
C LEU A 171 14.39 -15.71 7.38
N GLY A 172 14.31 -14.42 7.71
CA GLY A 172 15.32 -13.72 8.54
C GLY A 172 15.47 -14.33 9.92
N THR A 173 14.38 -14.74 10.58
CA THR A 173 14.49 -15.43 11.89
C THR A 173 15.19 -16.76 11.77
N VAL A 174 14.89 -17.53 10.73
CA VAL A 174 15.52 -18.85 10.51
C VAL A 174 17.03 -18.69 10.27
N THR A 175 17.43 -17.74 9.40
CA THR A 175 18.85 -17.49 9.09
C THR A 175 19.61 -16.95 10.30
N GLY A 176 19.06 -15.96 11.01
CA GLY A 176 19.68 -15.39 12.21
C GLY A 176 19.85 -16.41 13.34
N MET A 177 18.87 -17.32 13.52
CA MET A 177 18.99 -18.41 14.50
C MET A 177 20.01 -19.44 14.07
N ILE A 178 20.11 -19.79 12.78
CA ILE A 178 21.15 -20.68 12.26
C ILE A 178 22.54 -20.09 12.57
N ASP A 179 22.76 -18.81 12.32
CA ASP A 179 24.02 -18.14 12.62
C ASP A 179 24.32 -18.10 14.12
N THR A 180 23.30 -17.87 14.95
CA THR A 180 23.44 -17.94 16.43
C THR A 180 23.91 -19.33 16.87
N PHE A 181 23.29 -20.42 16.40
CA PHE A 181 23.72 -21.78 16.74
C PHE A 181 25.10 -22.12 16.19
N ARG A 182 25.47 -21.59 15.05
CA ARG A 182 26.82 -21.74 14.48
C ARG A 182 27.87 -21.09 15.40
N VAL A 183 27.60 -19.89 15.90
CA VAL A 183 28.47 -19.20 16.86
C VAL A 183 28.61 -20.02 18.15
N ILE A 184 27.51 -20.55 18.70
CA ILE A 184 27.51 -21.41 19.87
C ILE A 184 28.38 -22.65 19.67
N THR A 185 28.27 -23.28 18.49
CA THR A 185 29.00 -24.49 18.15
C THR A 185 30.52 -24.24 18.04
N LEU A 186 30.92 -23.08 17.51
CA LEU A 186 32.30 -22.73 17.27
C LEU A 186 32.99 -22.17 18.52
N PHE A 187 32.30 -21.34 19.32
CA PHE A 187 32.89 -20.58 20.42
C PHE A 187 32.33 -20.95 21.82
N GLY A 188 31.34 -21.86 21.87
CA GLY A 188 30.64 -22.18 23.10
C GLY A 188 29.67 -21.08 23.53
N THR A 189 29.13 -21.20 24.76
CA THR A 189 28.15 -20.25 25.32
C THR A 189 28.81 -19.12 26.13
N SER A 190 30.15 -19.00 26.06
CA SER A 190 30.93 -18.14 26.95
C SER A 190 30.80 -16.64 26.63
N ASP A 191 30.41 -16.25 25.45
CA ASP A 191 30.27 -14.85 25.04
C ASP A 191 28.82 -14.50 24.57
N PRO A 192 28.00 -13.98 25.52
CA PRO A 192 26.62 -13.56 25.19
C PRO A 192 26.57 -12.48 24.11
N LYS A 193 27.62 -11.69 23.93
CA LYS A 193 27.65 -10.61 22.95
C LYS A 193 27.71 -11.13 21.51
N LEU A 194 28.45 -12.20 21.29
CA LEU A 194 28.52 -12.87 19.98
C LEU A 194 27.17 -13.51 19.60
N MET A 195 26.46 -14.08 20.58
CA MET A 195 25.16 -14.71 20.37
C MET A 195 24.03 -13.68 20.12
N SER A 196 24.12 -12.52 20.77
CA SER A 196 23.08 -11.48 20.66
C SER A 196 22.92 -10.92 19.23
N GLY A 197 23.97 -10.96 18.43
CA GLY A 197 23.97 -10.46 17.06
C GLY A 197 22.97 -11.20 16.17
N GLY A 198 23.05 -12.52 16.09
CA GLY A 198 22.14 -13.34 15.28
C GLY A 198 20.69 -13.31 15.79
N ILE A 199 20.49 -13.23 17.11
CA ILE A 199 19.15 -13.05 17.69
C ILE A 199 18.58 -11.69 17.31
N SER A 200 19.36 -10.62 17.38
CA SER A 200 18.95 -9.28 16.99
C SER A 200 18.58 -9.23 15.51
N GLU A 201 19.42 -9.82 14.64
CA GLU A 201 19.14 -9.93 13.20
C GLU A 201 17.81 -10.63 12.94
N ALA A 202 17.54 -11.74 13.59
CA ALA A 202 16.30 -12.49 13.48
C ALA A 202 15.07 -11.64 13.86
N LEU A 203 15.13 -10.92 14.98
CA LEU A 203 14.00 -10.11 15.46
C LEU A 203 13.76 -8.89 14.58
N VAL A 204 14.80 -8.18 14.19
CA VAL A 204 14.71 -6.96 13.36
C VAL A 204 14.18 -7.27 11.97
N THR A 205 14.58 -8.37 11.35
CA THR A 205 14.04 -8.73 10.02
C THR A 205 12.56 -9.04 10.06
N THR A 206 12.08 -9.69 11.13
CA THR A 206 10.64 -9.96 11.28
C THR A 206 9.87 -8.68 11.53
N GLU A 207 10.37 -7.80 12.40
CA GLU A 207 9.76 -6.49 12.65
C GLU A 207 9.61 -5.69 11.35
N LEU A 208 10.69 -5.59 10.56
CA LEU A 208 10.67 -4.89 9.27
C LEU A 208 9.74 -5.54 8.25
N GLY A 209 9.73 -6.88 8.17
CA GLY A 209 8.81 -7.61 7.30
C GLY A 209 7.35 -7.31 7.59
N LEU A 210 6.97 -7.27 8.87
CA LEU A 210 5.62 -6.93 9.31
C LEU A 210 5.32 -5.43 9.13
N ALA A 211 6.27 -4.55 9.44
CA ALA A 211 6.13 -3.10 9.26
C ALA A 211 5.86 -2.71 7.80
N VAL A 212 6.42 -3.46 6.85
CA VAL A 212 6.17 -3.29 5.41
C VAL A 212 4.86 -3.94 4.99
N ALA A 213 4.54 -5.14 5.48
CA ALA A 213 3.36 -5.89 5.07
C ALA A 213 2.04 -5.22 5.48
N ILE A 214 1.95 -4.71 6.72
CA ILE A 214 0.71 -4.15 7.26
C ILE A 214 0.19 -2.98 6.40
N PRO A 215 0.99 -1.94 6.10
CA PRO A 215 0.55 -0.86 5.23
C PRO A 215 0.17 -1.33 3.82
N ILE A 216 0.94 -2.27 3.23
CA ILE A 216 0.65 -2.82 1.90
C ILE A 216 -0.72 -3.49 1.89
N MET A 217 -1.04 -4.33 2.87
CA MET A 217 -2.32 -5.04 2.97
C MET A 217 -3.51 -4.09 3.16
N LEU A 218 -3.34 -3.05 3.99
CA LEU A 218 -4.37 -2.04 4.18
C LEU A 218 -4.66 -1.27 2.88
N VAL A 219 -3.61 -0.82 2.20
CA VAL A 219 -3.74 -0.10 0.92
C VAL A 219 -4.28 -1.02 -0.17
N HIS A 220 -3.84 -2.28 -0.24
CA HIS A 220 -4.39 -3.28 -1.16
C HIS A 220 -5.90 -3.41 -0.99
N THR A 221 -6.39 -3.58 0.25
CA THR A 221 -7.82 -3.72 0.54
C THR A 221 -8.60 -2.46 0.14
N TYR A 222 -8.04 -1.27 0.40
CA TYR A 222 -8.65 -0.02 -0.02
C TYR A 222 -8.75 0.10 -1.55
N LEU A 223 -7.66 -0.21 -2.27
CA LEU A 223 -7.62 -0.14 -3.73
C LEU A 223 -8.52 -1.18 -4.39
N SER A 224 -8.59 -2.40 -3.83
CA SER A 224 -9.49 -3.45 -4.30
C SER A 224 -10.94 -3.00 -4.21
N ARG A 225 -11.39 -2.54 -3.04
CA ARG A 225 -12.76 -2.03 -2.86
C ARG A 225 -13.07 -0.87 -3.80
N LYS A 226 -12.13 0.04 -4.02
CA LYS A 226 -12.33 1.16 -4.94
C LYS A 226 -12.41 0.71 -6.39
N SER A 227 -11.66 -0.32 -6.78
CA SER A 227 -11.73 -0.96 -8.09
C SER A 227 -13.08 -1.63 -8.32
N ASP A 228 -13.54 -2.41 -7.32
CA ASP A 228 -14.82 -3.11 -7.38
C ASP A 228 -16.00 -2.13 -7.44
N HIS A 229 -15.92 -1.03 -6.71
CA HIS A 229 -16.93 0.03 -6.79
C HIS A 229 -16.99 0.67 -8.19
N LEU A 230 -15.83 0.95 -8.79
CA LEU A 230 -15.78 1.50 -10.16
C LEU A 230 -16.41 0.55 -11.18
N ILE A 231 -16.18 -0.75 -11.04
CA ILE A 231 -16.78 -1.78 -11.90
C ILE A 231 -18.30 -1.81 -11.71
N GLY A 232 -18.77 -1.86 -10.47
CA GLY A 232 -20.19 -1.83 -10.14
C GLY A 232 -20.91 -0.58 -10.66
N ASP A 233 -20.25 0.59 -10.60
CA ASP A 233 -20.79 1.82 -11.20
C ASP A 233 -20.92 1.71 -12.72
N MET A 234 -19.93 1.10 -13.39
CA MET A 234 -20.00 0.87 -14.85
C MET A 234 -21.14 -0.09 -15.20
N GLU A 235 -21.33 -1.17 -14.45
CA GLU A 235 -22.43 -2.13 -14.63
C GLU A 235 -23.79 -1.45 -14.42
N ALA A 236 -23.97 -0.71 -13.33
CA ALA A 236 -25.20 -0.01 -13.04
C ALA A 236 -25.58 1.00 -14.14
N LYS A 237 -24.60 1.75 -14.65
CA LYS A 237 -24.80 2.73 -15.71
C LYS A 237 -25.05 2.05 -17.07
N ALA A 238 -24.41 0.92 -17.36
CA ALA A 238 -24.67 0.11 -18.54
C ALA A 238 -26.11 -0.40 -18.58
N VAL A 239 -26.62 -0.92 -17.46
CA VAL A 239 -28.02 -1.34 -17.32
C VAL A 239 -28.99 -0.16 -17.53
N GLN A 240 -28.65 1.03 -17.00
CA GLN A 240 -29.46 2.23 -17.26
C GLN A 240 -29.50 2.58 -18.74
N LEU A 241 -28.35 2.52 -19.44
CA LEU A 241 -28.28 2.79 -20.88
C LEU A 241 -29.12 1.79 -21.67
N THR A 242 -29.04 0.49 -21.35
CA THR A 242 -29.87 -0.55 -21.97
C THR A 242 -31.38 -0.23 -21.87
N ASN A 243 -31.83 0.12 -20.66
CA ASN A 243 -33.24 0.44 -20.43
C ASN A 243 -33.70 1.72 -21.19
N ILE A 244 -32.79 2.70 -21.32
CA ILE A 244 -33.09 3.93 -22.11
C ILE A 244 -33.21 3.60 -23.60
N ILE A 245 -32.26 2.82 -24.15
CA ILE A 245 -32.26 2.41 -25.56
C ILE A 245 -33.53 1.62 -25.87
N GLU A 246 -33.90 0.63 -25.08
CA GLU A 246 -35.12 -0.17 -25.26
C GLU A 246 -36.39 0.70 -25.26
N LYS A 247 -36.49 1.63 -24.28
CA LYS A 247 -37.62 2.54 -24.21
C LYS A 247 -37.76 3.41 -25.47
N GLN A 248 -36.63 3.88 -26.00
CA GLN A 248 -36.62 4.68 -27.24
C GLN A 248 -36.96 3.84 -28.47
N GLN A 249 -36.51 2.59 -28.56
CA GLN A 249 -36.89 1.66 -29.66
C GLN A 249 -38.38 1.41 -29.68
N ILE A 250 -38.99 1.16 -28.51
CA ILE A 250 -40.45 0.95 -28.40
C ILE A 250 -41.23 2.20 -28.79
N ALA A 251 -40.76 3.39 -28.35
CA ALA A 251 -41.42 4.66 -28.68
C ALA A 251 -41.32 5.04 -30.17
N GLY A 252 -40.23 4.65 -30.86
CA GLY A 252 -40.04 4.90 -32.29
C GLY A 252 -40.78 3.92 -33.20
N THR A 253 -41.36 2.84 -32.66
CA THR A 253 -42.13 1.83 -33.42
C THR A 253 -43.63 2.09 -33.38
N GLN A 254 -44.10 3.07 -32.61
CA GLN A 254 -45.51 3.56 -32.60
C GLN A 254 -45.65 4.79 -33.49
#